data_4f1653a1e2f2886882699ef70611a1a5
#
_entry.id   4f1653a1e2f2886882699ef70611a1a5
#
_cell.length_a   1.000
_cell.length_b   1.000
_cell.length_c   1.000
_cell.angle_alpha   90.00
_cell.angle_beta   90.00
_cell.angle_gamma   90.00
#
_symmetry.space_group_name_H-M   'P 1'
#
loop_
_entity.id
_entity.type
_entity.pdbx_description
1 polymer ?
#
loop_
_entity_poly.entity_id
_entity_poly.type
_entity_poly.pdbx_seq_one_letter_code
_entity_poly.pdbx_strand_id
1 'polypeptide(L)'
;IYGDGNPAIAVATHDQGVVAVIRSDGGEGFTVHELDREPDTVVHEIELGDLDGDGVVEIYATPTAPNQVDGTPQPGKIVRYVPEMGESRVVVADLGLRHAKEILVDDLDGDGFDELYVSVEAVSGGKVEIRRYIAGTDPAAGEIVATLDDRLCRFLTVGDVDGDGVKEMVAATMRSGLWLLKPGVGEWSTELIDDESSGFEHASILLDIDGDGRAELYVASDDQHQVRRYKYDGVAWDRDVIWEYDDGLGRFTWNITLAPAGVLPAGS
;
A
#
# COMPACT_ATOMS: atom_id res chain seq x y z
N ILE A 1 -15.39 -3.56 11.09
CA ILE A 1 -14.80 -4.91 11.23
C ILE A 1 -15.82 -5.90 11.85
N TYR A 2 -16.71 -5.46 12.74
CA TYR A 2 -17.70 -6.32 13.41
C TYR A 2 -19.14 -5.84 13.25
N GLY A 3 -19.41 -4.84 12.42
CA GLY A 3 -20.76 -4.34 12.13
C GLY A 3 -21.55 -3.76 13.32
N ASP A 4 -20.93 -3.69 14.52
CA ASP A 4 -21.61 -3.24 15.76
C ASP A 4 -21.51 -1.73 16.02
N GLY A 5 -20.92 -0.98 15.07
CA GLY A 5 -20.72 0.47 15.15
C GLY A 5 -19.62 0.93 16.11
N ASN A 6 -18.90 0.01 16.76
CA ASN A 6 -17.77 0.36 17.61
C ASN A 6 -16.46 0.35 16.81
N PRO A 7 -15.58 1.34 17.02
CA PRO A 7 -14.29 1.35 16.36
C PRO A 7 -13.42 0.16 16.83
N ALA A 8 -12.67 -0.40 15.89
CA ALA A 8 -11.68 -1.44 16.14
C ALA A 8 -10.40 -1.11 15.39
N ILE A 9 -9.29 -1.68 15.85
CA ILE A 9 -7.97 -1.50 15.22
C ILE A 9 -7.50 -2.86 14.75
N ALA A 10 -7.26 -3.02 13.44
CA ALA A 10 -6.54 -4.16 12.91
C ALA A 10 -5.04 -3.97 13.13
N VAL A 11 -4.36 -5.03 13.54
CA VAL A 11 -2.92 -5.00 13.88
C VAL A 11 -2.24 -6.22 13.29
N ALA A 12 -1.10 -5.99 12.66
CA ALA A 12 -0.17 -7.04 12.28
C ALA A 12 1.19 -6.84 12.97
N THR A 13 1.86 -7.94 13.30
CA THR A 13 3.19 -7.87 13.92
C THR A 13 4.25 -8.40 12.97
N HIS A 14 5.31 -7.61 12.78
CA HIS A 14 6.38 -7.95 11.86
C HIS A 14 7.09 -9.27 12.23
N ASP A 15 7.50 -9.44 13.51
CA ASP A 15 8.39 -10.54 13.87
C ASP A 15 7.69 -11.78 14.46
N GLN A 16 6.41 -11.66 14.82
CA GLN A 16 5.65 -12.74 15.47
C GLN A 16 4.62 -13.40 14.56
N GLY A 17 4.43 -12.88 13.34
CA GLY A 17 3.44 -13.39 12.39
C GLY A 17 2.01 -13.37 12.91
N VAL A 18 1.67 -12.38 13.76
CA VAL A 18 0.33 -12.26 14.35
C VAL A 18 -0.50 -11.27 13.56
N VAL A 19 -1.74 -11.65 13.29
CA VAL A 19 -2.81 -10.73 12.86
C VAL A 19 -3.88 -10.72 13.94
N ALA A 20 -4.27 -9.54 14.41
CA ALA A 20 -5.21 -9.38 15.51
C ALA A 20 -6.11 -8.17 15.32
N VAL A 21 -7.24 -8.15 16.04
CA VAL A 21 -8.12 -7.00 16.16
C VAL A 21 -8.22 -6.59 17.62
N ILE A 22 -8.00 -5.30 17.87
CA ILE A 22 -8.18 -4.68 19.19
C ILE A 22 -9.55 -3.98 19.17
N ARG A 23 -10.40 -4.30 20.14
CA ARG A 23 -11.73 -3.70 20.31
C ARG A 23 -11.83 -3.00 21.64
N SER A 24 -12.52 -1.84 21.66
CA SER A 24 -12.96 -1.23 22.92
C SER A 24 -14.09 -2.08 23.51
N ASP A 25 -14.09 -2.23 24.85
CA ASP A 25 -15.21 -2.86 25.58
C ASP A 25 -16.36 -1.87 25.89
N GLY A 26 -16.29 -0.66 25.32
CA GLY A 26 -17.25 0.42 25.56
C GLY A 26 -16.98 1.24 26.82
N GLY A 27 -15.90 0.93 27.55
CA GLY A 27 -15.40 1.64 28.73
C GLY A 27 -13.95 2.10 28.55
N GLU A 28 -13.13 1.90 29.56
CA GLU A 28 -11.68 2.17 29.51
C GLU A 28 -10.84 0.96 29.09
N GLY A 29 -11.48 -0.20 28.92
CA GLY A 29 -10.83 -1.48 28.61
C GLY A 29 -10.81 -1.80 27.12
N PHE A 30 -9.91 -2.74 26.78
CA PHE A 30 -9.77 -3.27 25.44
C PHE A 30 -9.65 -4.78 25.47
N THR A 31 -10.17 -5.44 24.45
CA THR A 31 -9.97 -6.85 24.19
C THR A 31 -9.17 -7.05 22.92
N VAL A 32 -8.25 -8.01 22.92
CA VAL A 32 -7.47 -8.39 21.74
C VAL A 32 -7.97 -9.74 21.26
N HIS A 33 -8.40 -9.77 20.01
CA HIS A 33 -8.79 -10.98 19.29
C HIS A 33 -7.69 -11.33 18.31
N GLU A 34 -6.89 -12.33 18.64
CA GLU A 34 -5.88 -12.87 17.73
C GLU A 34 -6.61 -13.71 16.66
N LEU A 35 -6.50 -13.29 15.40
CA LEU A 35 -7.11 -13.97 14.25
C LEU A 35 -6.20 -15.09 13.74
N ASP A 36 -4.89 -14.84 13.75
CA ASP A 36 -3.89 -15.79 13.26
C ASP A 36 -2.54 -15.58 13.93
N ARG A 37 -1.77 -16.66 13.96
CA ARG A 37 -0.36 -16.66 14.37
C ARG A 37 0.40 -17.71 13.56
N GLU A 38 1.25 -17.26 12.65
CA GLU A 38 2.09 -18.12 11.85
C GLU A 38 3.56 -17.98 12.31
N PRO A 39 4.12 -18.95 13.06
CA PRO A 39 5.51 -18.89 13.50
C PRO A 39 6.50 -18.76 12.34
N ASP A 40 7.63 -18.13 12.61
CA ASP A 40 8.71 -17.90 11.65
C ASP A 40 8.28 -17.10 10.39
N THR A 41 7.20 -16.32 10.52
CA THR A 41 6.75 -15.38 9.49
C THR A 41 6.79 -13.94 9.97
N VAL A 42 6.87 -13.03 9.02
CA VAL A 42 6.64 -11.60 9.23
C VAL A 42 5.37 -11.19 8.49
N VAL A 43 4.63 -10.24 9.02
CA VAL A 43 3.54 -9.58 8.30
C VAL A 43 3.99 -8.14 8.05
N HIS A 44 4.21 -7.81 6.79
CA HIS A 44 4.72 -6.50 6.41
C HIS A 44 3.61 -5.48 6.29
N GLU A 45 2.49 -5.88 5.71
CA GLU A 45 1.40 -4.97 5.41
C GLU A 45 0.06 -5.56 5.85
N ILE A 46 -0.87 -4.66 6.18
CA ILE A 46 -2.25 -4.98 6.55
C ILE A 46 -3.16 -3.88 5.97
N GLU A 47 -4.19 -4.31 5.25
CA GLU A 47 -5.17 -3.43 4.63
C GLU A 47 -6.60 -3.84 4.98
N LEU A 48 -7.53 -2.90 4.87
CA LEU A 48 -8.96 -3.11 5.08
C LEU A 48 -9.70 -2.84 3.77
N GLY A 49 -10.73 -3.63 3.49
CA GLY A 49 -11.60 -3.42 2.33
C GLY A 49 -12.79 -4.37 2.30
N ASP A 50 -13.55 -4.30 1.23
CA ASP A 50 -14.75 -5.10 0.96
C ASP A 50 -14.75 -5.50 -0.52
N LEU A 51 -13.94 -6.53 -0.86
CA LEU A 51 -13.77 -6.95 -2.25
C LEU A 51 -15.05 -7.54 -2.85
N ASP A 52 -15.86 -8.24 -2.06
CA ASP A 52 -17.05 -8.89 -2.58
C ASP A 52 -18.32 -8.02 -2.48
N GLY A 53 -18.19 -6.81 -1.91
CA GLY A 53 -19.24 -5.80 -1.84
C GLY A 53 -20.44 -6.19 -0.96
N ASP A 54 -20.22 -7.07 0.03
CA ASP A 54 -21.28 -7.53 0.92
C ASP A 54 -21.54 -6.56 2.09
N GLY A 55 -20.71 -5.52 2.24
CA GLY A 55 -20.77 -4.50 3.28
C GLY A 55 -20.07 -4.92 4.56
N VAL A 56 -19.35 -6.05 4.56
CA VAL A 56 -18.56 -6.53 5.70
C VAL A 56 -17.08 -6.24 5.47
N VAL A 57 -16.45 -5.50 6.39
CA VAL A 57 -15.04 -5.17 6.26
C VAL A 57 -14.16 -6.41 6.45
N GLU A 58 -13.34 -6.65 5.49
CA GLU A 58 -12.33 -7.70 5.43
C GLU A 58 -10.96 -7.16 5.84
N ILE A 59 -10.09 -8.04 6.33
CA ILE A 59 -8.69 -7.72 6.66
C ILE A 59 -7.77 -8.50 5.74
N TYR A 60 -6.89 -7.81 5.02
CA TYR A 60 -5.88 -8.39 4.15
C TYR A 60 -4.50 -8.27 4.76
N ALA A 61 -3.68 -9.30 4.66
CA ALA A 61 -2.34 -9.30 5.26
C ALA A 61 -1.34 -10.09 4.40
N THR A 62 -0.05 -9.76 4.57
CA THR A 62 1.08 -10.32 3.83
C THR A 62 1.96 -11.24 4.71
N PRO A 63 1.49 -12.37 5.25
CA PRO A 63 2.33 -13.27 6.03
C PRO A 63 3.31 -13.99 5.12
N THR A 64 4.61 -13.82 5.39
CA THR A 64 5.67 -14.40 4.57
C THR A 64 6.92 -14.68 5.39
N ALA A 65 7.86 -15.46 4.88
CA ALA A 65 9.19 -15.60 5.47
C ALA A 65 9.93 -14.24 5.42
N PRO A 66 10.89 -13.97 6.33
CA PRO A 66 11.68 -12.75 6.31
C PRO A 66 12.26 -12.47 4.92
N ASN A 67 12.04 -11.27 4.41
CA ASN A 67 12.44 -10.89 3.06
C ASN A 67 13.97 -10.81 2.94
N GLN A 68 14.56 -11.53 2.01
CA GLN A 68 16.00 -11.53 1.73
C GLN A 68 16.44 -10.35 0.88
N VAL A 69 15.53 -9.58 0.31
CA VAL A 69 15.72 -8.35 -0.51
C VAL A 69 16.78 -8.40 -1.61
N ASP A 70 17.38 -9.56 -1.86
CA ASP A 70 18.44 -9.78 -2.85
C ASP A 70 17.94 -10.36 -4.18
N GLY A 71 16.61 -10.62 -4.27
CA GLY A 71 15.97 -11.25 -5.42
C GLY A 71 16.02 -12.78 -5.39
N THR A 72 16.40 -13.39 -4.27
CA THR A 72 16.26 -14.83 -4.06
C THR A 72 14.79 -15.21 -4.09
N PRO A 73 14.38 -16.27 -4.84
CA PRO A 73 13.00 -16.74 -4.83
C PRO A 73 12.51 -17.10 -3.44
N GLN A 74 11.41 -16.48 -3.02
CA GLN A 74 10.75 -16.71 -1.74
C GLN A 74 9.25 -16.84 -1.93
N PRO A 75 8.56 -17.77 -1.23
CA PRO A 75 7.11 -17.84 -1.27
C PRO A 75 6.47 -16.54 -0.78
N GLY A 76 5.43 -16.10 -1.49
CA GLY A 76 4.62 -14.95 -1.09
C GLY A 76 3.15 -15.25 -1.28
N LYS A 77 2.32 -14.71 -0.39
CA LYS A 77 0.86 -14.84 -0.43
C LYS A 77 0.20 -13.67 0.26
N ILE A 78 -1.03 -13.40 -0.12
CA ILE A 78 -1.92 -12.50 0.59
C ILE A 78 -3.06 -13.33 1.15
N VAL A 79 -3.40 -13.07 2.39
CA VAL A 79 -4.49 -13.75 3.09
C VAL A 79 -5.56 -12.77 3.52
N ARG A 80 -6.81 -13.25 3.56
CA ARG A 80 -7.99 -12.55 4.02
C ARG A 80 -8.52 -13.13 5.30
N TYR A 81 -9.04 -12.28 6.17
CA TYR A 81 -9.82 -12.63 7.36
C TYR A 81 -11.12 -11.84 7.36
N VAL A 82 -12.22 -12.48 7.76
CA VAL A 82 -13.55 -11.84 7.93
C VAL A 82 -13.98 -12.03 9.39
N PRO A 83 -13.55 -11.14 10.31
CA PRO A 83 -13.78 -11.33 11.75
C PRO A 83 -15.25 -11.36 12.14
N GLU A 84 -16.12 -10.59 11.48
CA GLU A 84 -17.56 -10.57 11.75
C GLU A 84 -18.21 -11.92 11.48
N MET A 85 -17.82 -12.58 10.40
CA MET A 85 -18.32 -13.89 10.02
C MET A 85 -17.62 -15.04 10.76
N GLY A 86 -16.54 -14.75 11.50
CA GLY A 86 -15.71 -15.78 12.12
C GLY A 86 -15.02 -16.67 11.09
N GLU A 87 -14.83 -16.16 9.87
CA GLU A 87 -14.16 -16.90 8.82
C GLU A 87 -12.66 -17.02 9.13
N SER A 88 -12.16 -18.23 9.01
CA SER A 88 -10.73 -18.50 9.13
C SER A 88 -9.97 -17.97 7.91
N ARG A 89 -8.65 -17.86 8.06
CA ARG A 89 -7.72 -17.43 7.02
C ARG A 89 -7.99 -18.06 5.65
N VAL A 90 -8.13 -17.23 4.62
CA VAL A 90 -8.28 -17.61 3.21
C VAL A 90 -7.13 -17.01 2.41
N VAL A 91 -6.48 -17.79 1.54
CA VAL A 91 -5.48 -17.27 0.59
C VAL A 91 -6.22 -16.65 -0.57
N VAL A 92 -6.01 -15.35 -0.81
CA VAL A 92 -6.62 -14.57 -1.90
C VAL A 92 -5.64 -14.26 -3.03
N ALA A 93 -4.32 -14.29 -2.75
CA ALA A 93 -3.29 -14.24 -3.77
C ALA A 93 -2.16 -15.23 -3.41
N ASP A 94 -1.77 -16.05 -4.39
CA ASP A 94 -0.62 -16.95 -4.31
C ASP A 94 0.41 -16.50 -5.36
N LEU A 95 1.53 -15.98 -4.88
CA LEU A 95 2.57 -15.39 -5.72
C LEU A 95 3.65 -16.41 -6.11
N GLY A 96 3.48 -17.67 -5.74
CA GLY A 96 4.47 -18.74 -5.97
C GLY A 96 5.77 -18.43 -5.20
N LEU A 97 6.88 -18.35 -5.93
CA LEU A 97 8.21 -18.04 -5.37
C LEU A 97 8.58 -16.57 -5.53
N ARG A 98 7.61 -15.65 -5.43
CA ARG A 98 7.82 -14.20 -5.46
C ARG A 98 7.26 -13.57 -4.19
N HIS A 99 8.05 -12.75 -3.56
CA HIS A 99 7.66 -12.01 -2.36
C HIS A 99 6.78 -10.81 -2.72
N ALA A 100 5.92 -10.40 -1.80
CA ALA A 100 5.28 -9.08 -1.81
C ALA A 100 5.31 -8.50 -0.41
N LYS A 101 5.63 -7.24 -0.31
CA LYS A 101 5.53 -6.47 0.93
C LYS A 101 4.29 -5.61 0.92
N GLU A 102 4.08 -4.89 -0.16
CA GLU A 102 3.07 -3.86 -0.29
C GLU A 102 1.79 -4.39 -0.91
N ILE A 103 0.67 -4.05 -0.29
CA ILE A 103 -0.68 -4.24 -0.80
C ILE A 103 -1.48 -2.96 -0.63
N LEU A 104 -2.52 -2.81 -1.44
CA LEU A 104 -3.47 -1.72 -1.38
C LEU A 104 -4.86 -2.27 -1.70
N VAL A 105 -5.87 -1.82 -0.97
CA VAL A 105 -7.28 -2.16 -1.25
C VAL A 105 -8.06 -0.87 -1.46
N ASP A 106 -8.64 -0.70 -2.62
CA ASP A 106 -9.49 0.46 -2.96
C ASP A 106 -10.26 0.19 -4.27
N ASP A 107 -11.38 0.88 -4.47
CA ASP A 107 -12.13 0.92 -5.72
C ASP A 107 -11.49 1.95 -6.67
N LEU A 108 -10.66 1.48 -7.61
CA LEU A 108 -9.98 2.34 -8.57
C LEU A 108 -10.71 2.43 -9.90
N ASP A 109 -11.46 1.42 -10.30
CA ASP A 109 -12.18 1.47 -11.57
C ASP A 109 -13.60 2.07 -11.45
N GLY A 110 -14.01 2.38 -10.21
CA GLY A 110 -15.25 3.10 -9.91
C GLY A 110 -16.51 2.25 -10.06
N ASP A 111 -16.38 0.92 -9.99
CA ASP A 111 -17.52 0.01 -10.14
C ASP A 111 -18.30 -0.21 -8.83
N GLY A 112 -17.78 0.29 -7.72
CA GLY A 112 -18.38 0.22 -6.37
C GLY A 112 -17.94 -0.98 -5.55
N PHE A 113 -16.96 -1.74 -6.02
CA PHE A 113 -16.31 -2.83 -5.31
C PHE A 113 -14.82 -2.53 -5.16
N ASP A 114 -14.25 -2.89 -4.02
CA ASP A 114 -12.81 -2.75 -3.84
C ASP A 114 -12.04 -3.79 -4.65
N GLU A 115 -10.83 -3.43 -5.06
CA GLU A 115 -9.84 -4.36 -5.61
C GLU A 115 -8.64 -4.46 -4.68
N LEU A 116 -8.03 -5.65 -4.67
CA LEU A 116 -6.74 -5.84 -4.03
C LEU A 116 -5.61 -5.69 -5.06
N TYR A 117 -4.73 -4.72 -4.84
CA TYR A 117 -3.50 -4.53 -5.59
C TYR A 117 -2.31 -5.03 -4.80
N VAL A 118 -1.42 -5.74 -5.47
CA VAL A 118 -0.24 -6.37 -4.86
C VAL A 118 1.01 -5.98 -5.62
N SER A 119 1.97 -5.39 -4.92
CA SER A 119 3.31 -5.14 -5.45
C SER A 119 4.17 -6.39 -5.30
N VAL A 120 4.39 -7.10 -6.40
CA VAL A 120 5.12 -8.38 -6.45
C VAL A 120 6.58 -8.12 -6.80
N GLU A 121 7.49 -8.43 -5.87
CA GLU A 121 8.92 -8.19 -6.02
C GLU A 121 9.54 -9.02 -7.15
N ALA A 122 10.58 -8.47 -7.78
CA ALA A 122 11.32 -9.17 -8.82
C ALA A 122 12.22 -10.26 -8.25
N VAL A 123 12.33 -11.37 -8.97
CA VAL A 123 13.28 -12.46 -8.68
C VAL A 123 14.22 -12.67 -9.86
N SER A 124 15.48 -13.01 -9.57
CA SER A 124 16.47 -13.46 -10.57
C SER A 124 16.61 -12.55 -11.79
N GLY A 125 16.61 -11.23 -11.59
CA GLY A 125 16.73 -10.24 -12.67
C GLY A 125 15.44 -9.99 -13.45
N GLY A 126 14.30 -10.44 -12.93
CA GLY A 126 12.97 -10.08 -13.43
C GLY A 126 12.60 -8.63 -13.10
N LYS A 127 11.33 -8.33 -13.23
CA LYS A 127 10.74 -7.00 -12.98
C LYS A 127 9.71 -7.07 -11.86
N VAL A 128 9.45 -5.94 -11.21
CA VAL A 128 8.28 -5.75 -10.34
C VAL A 128 7.02 -5.88 -11.19
N GLU A 129 6.01 -6.55 -10.65
CA GLU A 129 4.67 -6.56 -11.23
C GLU A 129 3.69 -5.98 -10.21
N ILE A 130 2.80 -5.11 -10.66
CA ILE A 130 1.62 -4.75 -9.89
C ILE A 130 0.48 -5.63 -10.39
N ARG A 131 -0.11 -6.41 -9.49
CA ARG A 131 -1.19 -7.33 -9.81
C ARG A 131 -2.49 -6.92 -9.15
N ARG A 132 -3.60 -7.03 -9.88
CA ARG A 132 -4.96 -6.79 -9.43
C ARG A 132 -5.69 -8.11 -9.20
N TYR A 133 -6.46 -8.16 -8.11
CA TYR A 133 -7.36 -9.24 -7.76
C TYR A 133 -8.73 -8.65 -7.44
N ILE A 134 -9.77 -9.17 -8.06
CA ILE A 134 -11.17 -8.89 -7.75
C ILE A 134 -11.80 -10.09 -7.05
N ALA A 135 -13.01 -9.93 -6.51
CA ALA A 135 -13.74 -11.03 -5.89
C ALA A 135 -13.82 -12.25 -6.82
N GLY A 136 -13.48 -13.43 -6.29
CA GLY A 136 -13.53 -14.68 -7.04
C GLY A 136 -12.34 -14.93 -8.00
N THR A 137 -11.36 -14.05 -8.05
CA THR A 137 -10.09 -14.32 -8.80
C THR A 137 -9.40 -15.56 -8.25
N ASP A 138 -8.95 -16.46 -9.13
CA ASP A 138 -8.08 -17.55 -8.73
C ASP A 138 -6.79 -16.97 -8.10
N PRO A 139 -6.42 -17.34 -6.87
CA PRO A 139 -5.26 -16.78 -6.18
C PRO A 139 -3.96 -16.80 -6.99
N ALA A 140 -3.78 -17.76 -7.90
CA ALA A 140 -2.59 -17.84 -8.76
C ALA A 140 -2.70 -17.00 -10.05
N ALA A 141 -3.85 -16.38 -10.33
CA ALA A 141 -4.18 -15.76 -11.62
C ALA A 141 -4.47 -14.25 -11.54
N GLY A 142 -3.82 -13.52 -10.64
CA GLY A 142 -3.95 -12.05 -10.56
C GLY A 142 -3.56 -11.39 -11.89
N GLU A 143 -4.37 -10.41 -12.31
CA GLU A 143 -4.14 -9.60 -13.49
C GLU A 143 -2.89 -8.73 -13.32
N ILE A 144 -1.95 -8.75 -14.27
CA ILE A 144 -0.79 -7.86 -14.26
C ILE A 144 -1.22 -6.53 -14.86
N VAL A 145 -1.36 -5.49 -14.04
CA VAL A 145 -1.74 -4.13 -14.47
C VAL A 145 -0.53 -3.27 -14.82
N ALA A 146 0.64 -3.57 -14.25
CA ALA A 146 1.89 -2.90 -14.60
C ALA A 146 3.10 -3.82 -14.42
N THR A 147 4.16 -3.53 -15.17
CA THR A 147 5.47 -4.16 -15.04
C THR A 147 6.53 -3.06 -15.03
N LEU A 148 7.25 -2.91 -13.91
CA LEU A 148 8.21 -1.83 -13.68
C LEU A 148 9.63 -2.39 -13.63
N ASP A 149 10.58 -1.67 -14.23
CA ASP A 149 11.98 -2.08 -14.34
C ASP A 149 12.76 -1.80 -13.05
N ASP A 150 12.33 -2.45 -11.99
CA ASP A 150 12.95 -2.39 -10.68
C ASP A 150 12.89 -3.76 -10.00
N ARG A 151 13.59 -3.88 -8.88
CA ARG A 151 13.55 -5.06 -8.03
C ARG A 151 12.47 -4.99 -6.97
N LEU A 152 12.23 -3.81 -6.41
CA LEU A 152 11.29 -3.56 -5.32
C LEU A 152 10.39 -2.37 -5.66
N CYS A 153 9.13 -2.46 -5.30
CA CYS A 153 8.20 -1.35 -5.14
C CYS A 153 7.53 -1.54 -3.78
N ARG A 154 7.72 -0.58 -2.90
CA ARG A 154 7.37 -0.74 -1.49
C ARG A 154 6.29 0.20 -1.01
N PHE A 155 5.82 1.07 -1.90
CA PHE A 155 4.64 1.89 -1.65
C PHE A 155 3.75 1.95 -2.88
N LEU A 156 2.46 1.75 -2.63
CA LEU A 156 1.36 2.06 -3.52
C LEU A 156 0.48 3.10 -2.83
N THR A 157 0.09 4.13 -3.54
CA THR A 157 -0.84 5.15 -3.01
C THR A 157 -1.80 5.57 -4.10
N VAL A 158 -3.01 5.97 -3.73
CA VAL A 158 -4.07 6.31 -4.67
C VAL A 158 -4.67 7.67 -4.40
N GLY A 159 -5.11 8.34 -5.44
CA GLY A 159 -5.78 9.62 -5.40
C GLY A 159 -6.13 10.11 -6.79
N ASP A 160 -7.08 11.00 -6.90
CA ASP A 160 -7.46 11.66 -8.14
C ASP A 160 -6.47 12.80 -8.41
N VAL A 161 -5.46 12.56 -9.28
CA VAL A 161 -4.38 13.53 -9.54
C VAL A 161 -4.73 14.57 -10.59
N ASP A 162 -5.71 14.30 -11.46
CA ASP A 162 -6.09 15.20 -12.54
C ASP A 162 -7.47 15.86 -12.36
N GLY A 163 -8.22 15.46 -11.32
CA GLY A 163 -9.50 16.05 -10.94
C GLY A 163 -10.66 15.58 -11.80
N ASP A 164 -10.55 14.42 -12.43
CA ASP A 164 -11.62 13.86 -13.28
C ASP A 164 -12.59 12.95 -12.51
N GLY A 165 -12.30 12.68 -11.24
CA GLY A 165 -13.10 11.85 -10.34
C GLY A 165 -12.74 10.37 -10.37
N VAL A 166 -11.77 9.97 -11.19
CA VAL A 166 -11.19 8.63 -11.20
C VAL A 166 -9.89 8.65 -10.42
N LYS A 167 -9.67 7.65 -9.59
CA LYS A 167 -8.40 7.56 -8.83
C LYS A 167 -7.31 6.94 -9.70
N GLU A 168 -6.13 7.50 -9.63
CA GLU A 168 -4.91 6.90 -10.14
C GLU A 168 -4.10 6.31 -9.00
N MET A 169 -3.21 5.36 -9.34
CA MET A 169 -2.25 4.78 -8.43
C MET A 169 -0.84 5.31 -8.71
N VAL A 170 -0.09 5.62 -7.67
CA VAL A 170 1.35 5.83 -7.77
C VAL A 170 2.09 4.65 -7.16
N ALA A 171 3.03 4.09 -7.93
CA ALA A 171 3.97 3.07 -7.50
C ALA A 171 5.34 3.70 -7.26
N ALA A 172 5.79 3.71 -6.00
CA ALA A 172 7.10 4.22 -5.61
C ALA A 172 8.10 3.07 -5.56
N THR A 173 8.93 2.97 -6.60
CA THR A 173 9.93 1.92 -6.74
C THR A 173 11.23 2.29 -6.02
N MET A 174 12.05 1.29 -5.72
CA MET A 174 13.28 1.51 -4.95
C MET A 174 14.29 2.39 -5.70
N ARG A 175 14.39 2.28 -7.04
CA ARG A 175 15.43 2.92 -7.86
C ARG A 175 14.99 3.49 -9.18
N SER A 176 13.95 2.91 -9.80
CA SER A 176 13.50 3.35 -11.12
C SER A 176 12.53 4.52 -11.09
N GLY A 177 12.31 5.09 -9.90
CA GLY A 177 11.55 6.32 -9.74
C GLY A 177 10.10 6.12 -9.30
N LEU A 178 9.31 7.13 -9.59
CA LEU A 178 7.88 7.21 -9.29
C LEU A 178 7.07 7.01 -10.57
N TRP A 179 6.11 6.11 -10.52
CA TRP A 179 5.32 5.72 -11.68
C TRP A 179 3.83 5.95 -11.43
N LEU A 180 3.17 6.68 -12.32
CA LEU A 180 1.72 6.82 -12.33
C LEU A 180 1.12 5.68 -13.13
N LEU A 181 0.16 4.99 -12.55
CA LEU A 181 -0.65 3.94 -13.16
C LEU A 181 -2.08 4.45 -13.27
N LYS A 182 -2.59 4.53 -14.50
CA LYS A 182 -3.95 4.99 -14.75
C LYS A 182 -4.83 3.83 -15.18
N PRO A 183 -5.97 3.60 -14.47
CA PRO A 183 -6.97 2.67 -14.95
C PRO A 183 -7.50 3.12 -16.33
N GLY A 184 -7.78 2.16 -17.19
CA GLY A 184 -8.36 2.43 -18.49
C GLY A 184 -9.30 1.33 -18.91
N VAL A 185 -10.15 1.57 -19.91
CA VAL A 185 -11.11 0.59 -20.40
C VAL A 185 -10.37 -0.60 -21.04
N GLY A 186 -10.15 -1.65 -20.22
CA GLY A 186 -9.52 -2.89 -20.64
C GLY A 186 -7.99 -2.87 -20.73
N GLU A 187 -7.32 -1.78 -20.43
CA GLU A 187 -5.87 -1.67 -20.42
C GLU A 187 -5.41 -0.56 -19.47
N TRP A 188 -4.40 -0.84 -18.67
CA TRP A 188 -3.74 0.14 -17.82
C TRP A 188 -2.63 0.86 -18.57
N SER A 189 -2.43 2.13 -18.28
CA SER A 189 -1.28 2.89 -18.77
C SER A 189 -0.32 3.21 -17.62
N THR A 190 0.98 3.30 -17.95
CA THR A 190 2.02 3.70 -17.01
C THR A 190 2.76 4.92 -17.52
N GLU A 191 2.98 5.90 -16.65
CA GLU A 191 3.72 7.12 -16.93
C GLU A 191 4.81 7.32 -15.87
N LEU A 192 6.01 7.68 -16.28
CA LEU A 192 7.08 8.03 -15.35
C LEU A 192 6.87 9.46 -14.84
N ILE A 193 6.74 9.63 -13.52
CA ILE A 193 6.64 10.92 -12.86
C ILE A 193 8.03 11.53 -12.66
N ASP A 194 8.94 10.77 -12.05
CA ASP A 194 10.29 11.24 -11.71
C ASP A 194 11.24 10.05 -11.59
N ASP A 195 12.34 10.03 -12.36
CA ASP A 195 13.41 9.02 -12.28
C ASP A 195 14.57 9.42 -11.37
N GLU A 196 14.54 10.65 -10.83
CA GLU A 196 15.52 11.16 -9.86
C GLU A 196 15.07 10.98 -8.40
N SER A 197 13.94 10.27 -8.16
CA SER A 197 13.44 9.94 -6.83
C SER A 197 13.70 8.46 -6.54
N SER A 198 14.30 8.18 -5.39
CA SER A 198 14.62 6.81 -4.99
C SER A 198 14.73 6.68 -3.46
N GLY A 199 14.62 5.44 -2.98
CA GLY A 199 14.74 5.10 -1.57
C GLY A 199 14.39 3.66 -1.32
N PHE A 200 14.91 3.06 -0.26
CA PHE A 200 14.65 1.66 0.06
C PHE A 200 13.17 1.39 0.35
N GLU A 201 12.53 2.20 1.18
CA GLU A 201 11.09 2.18 1.41
C GLU A 201 10.36 3.09 0.41
N HIS A 202 10.88 4.28 0.18
CA HIS A 202 10.35 5.27 -0.76
C HIS A 202 8.90 5.66 -0.43
N ALA A 203 8.66 5.89 0.88
CA ALA A 203 7.33 6.16 1.42
C ALA A 203 6.64 7.32 0.70
N SER A 204 5.39 7.12 0.32
CA SER A 204 4.63 8.09 -0.46
C SER A 204 3.16 8.12 -0.08
N ILE A 205 2.49 9.25 -0.34
CA ILE A 205 1.06 9.41 -0.13
C ILE A 205 0.48 10.42 -1.12
N LEU A 206 -0.70 10.12 -1.68
CA LEU A 206 -1.50 11.03 -2.48
C LEU A 206 -2.58 11.66 -1.59
N LEU A 207 -2.62 13.00 -1.51
CA LEU A 207 -3.58 13.75 -0.70
C LEU A 207 -3.88 15.09 -1.35
N ASP A 208 -5.15 15.48 -1.42
CA ASP A 208 -5.58 16.85 -1.73
C ASP A 208 -5.52 17.69 -0.44
N ILE A 209 -4.35 18.32 -0.18
CA ILE A 209 -4.15 19.11 1.04
C ILE A 209 -4.66 20.55 0.86
N ASP A 210 -4.55 21.11 -0.34
CA ASP A 210 -4.98 22.50 -0.59
C ASP A 210 -6.47 22.62 -0.96
N GLY A 211 -7.17 21.51 -1.16
CA GLY A 211 -8.62 21.45 -1.37
C GLY A 211 -9.05 21.87 -2.77
N ASP A 212 -8.17 21.76 -3.76
CA ASP A 212 -8.46 22.14 -5.14
C ASP A 212 -9.13 21.01 -5.95
N GLY A 213 -9.32 19.83 -5.35
CA GLY A 213 -9.96 18.66 -5.96
C GLY A 213 -8.99 17.75 -6.70
N ARG A 214 -7.68 17.98 -6.55
CA ARG A 214 -6.61 17.14 -7.12
C ARG A 214 -5.66 16.71 -6.03
N ALA A 215 -5.28 15.44 -6.03
CA ALA A 215 -4.32 14.94 -5.07
C ALA A 215 -2.88 15.30 -5.47
N GLU A 216 -2.14 15.90 -4.53
CA GLU A 216 -0.69 16.01 -4.66
C GLU A 216 -0.01 14.76 -4.12
N LEU A 217 1.13 14.41 -4.74
CA LEU A 217 1.98 13.32 -4.29
C LEU A 217 3.08 13.85 -3.37
N TYR A 218 3.14 13.32 -2.15
CA TYR A 218 4.20 13.58 -1.17
C TYR A 218 5.08 12.34 -1.04
N VAL A 219 6.40 12.51 -1.13
CA VAL A 219 7.35 11.39 -1.19
C VAL A 219 8.57 11.66 -0.33
N ALA A 220 8.98 10.68 0.46
CA ALA A 220 10.30 10.62 1.07
C ALA A 220 11.31 10.02 0.08
N SER A 221 12.03 10.88 -0.63
CA SER A 221 13.13 10.53 -1.52
C SER A 221 14.40 10.35 -0.70
N ASP A 222 14.50 9.21 -0.01
CA ASP A 222 15.50 9.01 1.05
C ASP A 222 16.94 9.01 0.53
N ASP A 223 17.19 8.47 -0.66
CA ASP A 223 18.54 8.49 -1.28
C ASP A 223 18.99 9.92 -1.64
N GLN A 224 18.03 10.85 -1.81
CA GLN A 224 18.28 12.26 -2.06
C GLN A 224 18.21 13.10 -0.78
N HIS A 225 17.86 12.50 0.37
CA HIS A 225 17.66 13.17 1.65
C HIS A 225 16.62 14.29 1.60
N GLN A 226 15.51 14.05 0.89
CA GLN A 226 14.47 15.04 0.63
C GLN A 226 13.08 14.48 0.90
N VAL A 227 12.19 15.36 1.37
CA VAL A 227 10.74 15.18 1.20
C VAL A 227 10.31 16.07 0.05
N ARG A 228 9.68 15.49 -0.94
CA ARG A 228 9.25 16.15 -2.17
C ARG A 228 7.74 16.17 -2.27
N ARG A 229 7.21 17.23 -2.88
CA ARG A 229 5.84 17.31 -3.35
C ARG A 229 5.82 17.34 -4.87
N TYR A 230 4.89 16.63 -5.47
CA TYR A 230 4.63 16.66 -6.89
C TYR A 230 3.17 17.07 -7.12
N LYS A 231 2.93 18.03 -7.99
CA LYS A 231 1.61 18.50 -8.38
C LYS A 231 1.46 18.34 -9.90
N TYR A 232 0.35 17.74 -10.31
CA TYR A 232 0.04 17.58 -11.72
C TYR A 232 -0.81 18.76 -12.24
N ASP A 233 -0.36 19.45 -13.27
CA ASP A 233 -1.06 20.62 -13.83
C ASP A 233 -2.05 20.24 -14.96
N GLY A 234 -2.19 18.96 -15.28
CA GLY A 234 -2.97 18.43 -16.39
C GLY A 234 -2.12 18.08 -17.62
N VAL A 235 -0.82 18.42 -17.60
CA VAL A 235 0.14 18.17 -18.69
C VAL A 235 1.44 17.58 -18.18
N ALA A 236 1.94 18.08 -17.07
CA ALA A 236 3.22 17.70 -16.48
C ALA A 236 3.19 17.74 -14.96
N TRP A 237 4.15 17.08 -14.36
CA TRP A 237 4.38 17.10 -12.93
C TRP A 237 5.35 18.21 -12.55
N ASP A 238 4.95 19.08 -11.64
CA ASP A 238 5.81 20.06 -10.99
C ASP A 238 6.35 19.49 -9.68
N ARG A 239 7.67 19.58 -9.46
CA ARG A 239 8.37 19.02 -8.31
C ARG A 239 8.91 20.12 -7.40
N ASP A 240 8.47 20.12 -6.15
CA ASP A 240 9.01 20.95 -5.08
C ASP A 240 9.77 20.09 -4.07
N VAL A 241 10.92 20.58 -3.61
CA VAL A 241 11.56 20.06 -2.41
C VAL A 241 11.03 20.85 -1.21
N ILE A 242 10.22 20.18 -0.38
CA ILE A 242 9.59 20.82 0.78
C ILE A 242 10.40 20.69 2.07
N TRP A 243 11.31 19.69 2.11
CA TRP A 243 12.25 19.51 3.21
C TRP A 243 13.50 18.80 2.75
N GLU A 244 14.67 19.29 3.19
CA GLU A 244 15.96 18.61 3.02
C GLU A 244 16.50 18.22 4.40
N TYR A 245 16.95 16.98 4.52
CA TYR A 245 17.53 16.46 5.75
C TYR A 245 18.86 15.78 5.47
N ASP A 246 19.94 16.38 5.88
CA ASP A 246 21.27 15.75 5.86
C ASP A 246 21.86 15.85 7.26
N ASP A 247 21.77 14.77 8.01
CA ASP A 247 22.38 14.66 9.34
C ASP A 247 23.56 13.66 9.37
N GLY A 248 23.99 13.19 8.20
CA GLY A 248 25.06 12.22 8.05
C GLY A 248 24.75 10.82 8.58
N LEU A 249 23.48 10.56 8.94
CA LEU A 249 22.98 9.27 9.39
C LEU A 249 22.20 8.65 8.24
N GLY A 250 22.59 7.49 7.76
CA GLY A 250 21.81 6.74 6.78
C GLY A 250 20.45 6.37 7.40
N ARG A 251 19.43 7.17 7.10
CA ARG A 251 18.06 6.97 7.55
C ARG A 251 17.17 6.71 6.35
N PHE A 252 16.04 6.08 6.58
CA PHE A 252 14.95 6.00 5.62
C PHE A 252 13.62 6.17 6.34
N THR A 253 12.63 6.65 5.60
CA THR A 253 11.28 6.95 6.07
C THR A 253 10.42 5.73 5.88
N TRP A 254 9.92 5.17 6.99
CA TRP A 254 9.07 3.99 6.93
C TRP A 254 7.67 4.28 6.41
N ASN A 255 7.12 5.46 6.73
CA ASN A 255 5.77 5.83 6.33
C ASN A 255 5.56 7.33 6.38
N ILE A 256 4.60 7.81 5.58
CA ILE A 256 4.06 9.18 5.59
C ILE A 256 2.56 9.07 5.82
N THR A 257 2.01 9.90 6.72
CA THR A 257 0.58 9.93 6.99
C THR A 257 0.09 11.34 7.25
N LEU A 258 -1.19 11.57 6.97
CA LEU A 258 -1.85 12.85 7.24
C LEU A 258 -2.00 13.06 8.76
N ALA A 259 -1.68 14.25 9.23
CA ALA A 259 -2.00 14.71 10.57
C ALA A 259 -3.15 15.72 10.54
N PRO A 260 -4.12 15.66 11.49
CA PRO A 260 -5.17 16.67 11.57
C PRO A 260 -4.60 18.06 11.82
N ALA A 261 -5.28 19.09 11.31
CA ALA A 261 -4.92 20.48 11.62
C ALA A 261 -4.87 20.74 13.14
N GLY A 262 -3.84 21.45 13.61
CA GLY A 262 -3.66 21.80 15.02
C GLY A 262 -2.87 20.76 15.85
N VAL A 263 -2.32 19.74 15.24
CA VAL A 263 -1.40 18.80 15.92
C VAL A 263 -0.11 19.48 16.36
N LEU A 264 0.39 20.45 15.58
CA LEU A 264 1.56 21.22 15.95
C LEU A 264 1.18 22.45 16.77
N PRO A 265 2.00 22.84 17.79
CA PRO A 265 1.79 24.09 18.53
C PRO A 265 1.83 25.29 17.58
N ALA A 266 0.98 26.28 17.83
CA ALA A 266 1.00 27.52 17.08
C ALA A 266 2.39 28.20 17.19
N GLY A 267 3.10 28.34 16.07
CA GLY A 267 4.42 28.97 16.01
C GLY A 267 5.63 28.03 16.08
N SER A 268 5.42 26.72 15.85
CA SER A 268 6.52 25.76 15.67
C SER A 268 7.11 25.83 14.25
#